data_87aa835fa24fc8783697baa1354ecbea
#
_entry.id   87aa835fa24fc8783697baa1354ecbea
#
_cell.length_a   1.000
_cell.length_b   1.000
_cell.length_c   1.000
_cell.angle_alpha   90.00
_cell.angle_beta   90.00
_cell.angle_gamma   90.00
#
_symmetry.space_group_name_H-M   'P 1'
#
loop_
_entity.id
_entity.type
_entity.pdbx_description
1 polymer ?
#
loop_
_entity_poly.entity_id
_entity_poly.type
_entity_poly.pdbx_seq_one_letter_code
_entity_poly.pdbx_strand_id
1 'polypeptide(L)'
;MKRLLSSAAIAAVLLLPQLAAAQTPAPAAPGNPVKGSQKVAMCQGCHGIDGWRTAFPEVYRVPKLSGQNPQYIVLALKEYKNGNRGHPTMKAIAASLTDADMADIAAYFSQTPLTTAAK
;
A
#
# COMPACT_ATOMS: atom_id res chain seq x y z
N MET A 1 60.64 41.75 25.33
CA MET A 1 60.19 41.19 24.06
C MET A 1 59.47 39.87 24.38
N LYS A 2 58.14 39.90 24.49
CA LYS A 2 57.33 38.72 24.81
C LYS A 2 56.69 38.21 23.52
N ARG A 3 57.03 37.01 23.07
CA ARG A 3 56.44 36.32 21.91
C ARG A 3 55.21 35.62 22.37
N LEU A 4 54.05 36.08 21.89
CA LEU A 4 52.74 35.37 22.04
C LEU A 4 52.62 34.32 20.95
N LEU A 5 52.66 33.06 21.34
CA LEU A 5 52.36 31.90 20.45
C LEU A 5 50.85 31.70 20.45
N SER A 6 50.19 32.07 19.36
CA SER A 6 48.78 31.75 19.12
C SER A 6 48.66 30.30 18.62
N SER A 7 48.13 29.46 19.47
CA SER A 7 47.76 28.09 19.09
C SER A 7 46.40 28.11 18.38
N ALA A 8 46.40 27.95 17.07
CA ALA A 8 45.17 27.73 16.29
C ALA A 8 44.76 26.24 16.38
N ALA A 9 43.70 25.97 17.14
CA ALA A 9 43.09 24.64 17.18
C ALA A 9 42.22 24.47 15.95
N ILE A 10 42.64 23.60 15.04
CA ILE A 10 41.84 23.17 13.86
C ILE A 10 40.88 22.10 14.31
N ALA A 11 39.60 22.45 14.46
CA ALA A 11 38.52 21.47 14.68
C ALA A 11 38.18 20.79 13.37
N ALA A 12 38.63 19.55 13.19
CA ALA A 12 38.21 18.71 12.07
C ALA A 12 36.80 18.17 12.33
N VAL A 13 35.80 18.72 11.64
CA VAL A 13 34.45 18.23 11.64
C VAL A 13 34.39 16.99 10.73
N LEU A 14 34.31 15.80 11.32
CA LEU A 14 34.08 14.54 10.60
C LEU A 14 32.62 14.50 10.16
N LEU A 15 32.35 14.80 8.90
CA LEU A 15 31.06 14.51 8.24
C LEU A 15 30.95 13.01 8.02
N LEU A 16 30.28 12.30 8.94
CA LEU A 16 29.89 10.92 8.73
C LEU A 16 28.67 10.92 7.79
N PRO A 17 28.73 10.19 6.65
CA PRO A 17 27.53 10.00 5.83
C PRO A 17 26.51 9.18 6.62
N GLN A 18 25.37 9.78 6.94
CA GLN A 18 24.24 9.04 7.49
C GLN A 18 23.64 8.20 6.36
N LEU A 19 23.89 6.88 6.38
CA LEU A 19 23.12 5.94 5.57
C LEU A 19 21.69 6.00 6.10
N ALA A 20 20.81 6.64 5.33
CA ALA A 20 19.37 6.54 5.55
C ALA A 20 18.98 5.08 5.32
N ALA A 21 18.82 4.33 6.39
CA ALA A 21 18.26 2.98 6.32
C ALA A 21 16.85 3.09 5.74
N ALA A 22 16.66 2.59 4.52
CA ALA A 22 15.34 2.45 3.93
C ALA A 22 14.52 1.54 4.87
N GLN A 23 13.56 2.12 5.57
CA GLN A 23 12.67 1.37 6.45
C GLN A 23 11.77 0.50 5.57
N THR A 24 12.05 -0.80 5.52
CA THR A 24 11.12 -1.77 4.96
C THR A 24 9.81 -1.67 5.76
N PRO A 25 8.66 -1.42 5.13
CA PRO A 25 7.40 -1.36 5.85
C PRO A 25 7.20 -2.66 6.63
N ALA A 26 6.88 -2.55 7.91
CA ALA A 26 6.56 -3.71 8.73
C ALA A 26 5.43 -4.52 8.07
N PRO A 27 5.49 -5.87 8.10
CA PRO A 27 4.42 -6.70 7.57
C PRO A 27 3.09 -6.29 8.22
N ALA A 28 2.07 -6.05 7.40
CA ALA A 28 0.73 -5.79 7.92
C ALA A 28 0.30 -6.98 8.80
N ALA A 29 -0.36 -6.68 9.94
CA ALA A 29 -0.90 -7.74 10.80
C ALA A 29 -1.78 -8.69 9.96
N PRO A 30 -1.75 -10.01 10.23
CA PRO A 30 -2.54 -10.96 9.48
C PRO A 30 -4.02 -10.62 9.63
N GLY A 31 -4.71 -10.38 8.50
CA GLY A 31 -6.14 -10.10 8.47
C GLY A 31 -6.97 -11.37 8.64
N ASN A 32 -8.24 -11.21 8.99
CA ASN A 32 -9.20 -12.30 9.13
C ASN A 32 -10.07 -12.43 7.86
N PRO A 33 -9.97 -13.51 7.06
CA PRO A 33 -10.71 -13.65 5.81
C PRO A 33 -12.22 -13.76 6.01
N VAL A 34 -12.69 -14.26 7.16
CA VAL A 34 -14.13 -14.32 7.48
C VAL A 34 -14.69 -12.93 7.72
N LYS A 35 -13.97 -12.07 8.43
CA LYS A 35 -14.35 -10.66 8.56
C LYS A 35 -14.24 -9.94 7.21
N GLY A 36 -13.23 -10.28 6.41
CA GLY A 36 -13.06 -9.77 5.06
C GLY A 36 -14.25 -10.07 4.17
N SER A 37 -14.79 -11.29 4.19
CA SER A 37 -15.95 -11.68 3.38
C SER A 37 -17.19 -10.81 3.61
N GLN A 38 -17.35 -10.27 4.81
CA GLN A 38 -18.47 -9.38 5.17
C GLN A 38 -18.27 -7.94 4.65
N LYS A 39 -17.05 -7.58 4.26
CA LYS A 39 -16.69 -6.22 3.85
C LYS A 39 -16.50 -6.05 2.34
N VAL A 40 -16.44 -7.15 1.58
CA VAL A 40 -16.05 -7.13 0.16
C VAL A 40 -17.20 -6.90 -0.82
N ALA A 41 -18.43 -6.70 -0.37
CA ALA A 41 -19.58 -6.53 -1.27
C ALA A 41 -19.35 -5.39 -2.30
N MET A 42 -18.85 -4.24 -1.85
CA MET A 42 -18.52 -3.13 -2.75
C MET A 42 -17.35 -3.45 -3.70
N CYS A 43 -16.42 -4.28 -3.28
CA CYS A 43 -15.27 -4.66 -4.09
C CYS A 43 -15.70 -5.63 -5.21
N GLN A 44 -16.52 -6.62 -4.87
CA GLN A 44 -16.95 -7.69 -5.79
C GLN A 44 -17.78 -7.17 -6.95
N GLY A 45 -18.54 -6.09 -6.76
CA GLY A 45 -19.33 -5.46 -7.83
C GLY A 45 -18.50 -5.02 -9.04
N CYS A 46 -17.20 -4.82 -8.85
CA CYS A 46 -16.27 -4.50 -9.93
C CYS A 46 -15.17 -5.56 -10.07
N HIS A 47 -14.53 -5.93 -8.97
CA HIS A 47 -13.36 -6.84 -8.95
C HIS A 47 -13.73 -8.33 -9.04
N GLY A 48 -15.01 -8.69 -8.85
CA GLY A 48 -15.53 -10.05 -8.98
C GLY A 48 -16.02 -10.41 -10.38
N ILE A 49 -16.06 -9.47 -11.32
CA ILE A 49 -16.57 -9.67 -12.68
C ILE A 49 -15.42 -9.77 -13.67
N ASP A 50 -15.38 -10.86 -14.42
CA ASP A 50 -14.33 -11.09 -15.41
C ASP A 50 -14.39 -10.08 -16.55
N GLY A 51 -13.25 -9.45 -16.84
CA GLY A 51 -13.12 -8.50 -17.93
C GLY A 51 -13.83 -7.16 -17.72
N TRP A 52 -14.33 -6.90 -16.51
CA TRP A 52 -15.01 -5.65 -16.20
C TRP A 52 -14.17 -4.43 -16.51
N ARG A 53 -14.81 -3.43 -17.11
CA ARG A 53 -14.21 -2.12 -17.37
C ARG A 53 -15.13 -1.04 -16.84
N THR A 54 -14.58 -0.04 -16.21
CA THR A 54 -15.28 1.20 -15.89
C THR A 54 -15.40 2.06 -17.14
N ALA A 55 -16.53 2.77 -17.29
CA ALA A 55 -16.73 3.70 -18.40
C ALA A 55 -16.51 5.17 -17.99
N PHE A 56 -16.53 5.44 -16.68
CA PHE A 56 -16.41 6.78 -16.12
C PHE A 56 -15.60 6.76 -14.83
N PRO A 57 -14.77 7.79 -14.52
CA PRO A 57 -14.45 8.97 -15.36
C PRO A 57 -13.57 8.64 -16.58
N GLU A 58 -12.93 7.50 -16.58
CA GLU A 58 -12.09 6.99 -17.68
C GLU A 58 -12.28 5.49 -17.83
N VAL A 59 -11.95 4.97 -19.01
CA VAL A 59 -12.05 3.54 -19.29
C VAL A 59 -10.86 2.80 -18.69
N TYR A 60 -11.07 2.16 -17.53
CA TYR A 60 -10.09 1.30 -16.90
C TYR A 60 -10.53 -0.16 -16.92
N ARG A 61 -9.57 -1.05 -17.15
CA ARG A 61 -9.76 -2.47 -16.87
C ARG A 61 -9.63 -2.68 -15.38
N VAL A 62 -10.69 -3.18 -14.74
CA VAL A 62 -10.69 -3.50 -13.32
C VAL A 62 -9.88 -4.78 -13.08
N PRO A 63 -8.84 -4.76 -12.24
CA PRO A 63 -8.04 -5.95 -11.99
C PRO A 63 -8.81 -6.95 -11.12
N LYS A 64 -8.61 -8.25 -11.38
CA LYS A 64 -9.03 -9.30 -10.44
C LYS A 64 -8.15 -9.26 -9.21
N LEU A 65 -8.75 -9.43 -8.04
CA LEU A 65 -8.05 -9.45 -6.76
C LEU A 65 -7.85 -10.86 -6.20
N SER A 66 -8.63 -11.84 -6.67
CA SER A 66 -8.53 -13.23 -6.24
C SER A 66 -7.12 -13.77 -6.43
N GLY A 67 -6.56 -14.39 -5.39
CA GLY A 67 -5.20 -14.96 -5.41
C GLY A 67 -4.08 -13.92 -5.38
N GLN A 68 -4.38 -12.64 -5.21
CA GLN A 68 -3.36 -11.59 -5.12
C GLN A 68 -2.65 -11.64 -3.77
N ASN A 69 -1.39 -11.21 -3.75
CA ASN A 69 -0.61 -11.10 -2.53
C ASN A 69 -1.30 -10.14 -1.52
N PRO A 70 -1.55 -10.57 -0.27
CA PRO A 70 -2.29 -9.77 0.70
C PRO A 70 -1.57 -8.47 1.06
N GLN A 71 -0.25 -8.48 1.16
CA GLN A 71 0.53 -7.28 1.45
C GLN A 71 0.41 -6.26 0.33
N TYR A 72 0.40 -6.72 -0.94
CA TYR A 72 0.18 -5.85 -2.08
C TYR A 72 -1.20 -5.19 -2.03
N ILE A 73 -2.26 -5.95 -1.68
CA ILE A 73 -3.62 -5.38 -1.57
C ILE A 73 -3.66 -4.30 -0.49
N VAL A 74 -3.10 -4.57 0.70
CA VAL A 74 -3.04 -3.59 1.79
C VAL A 74 -2.29 -2.33 1.36
N LEU A 75 -1.11 -2.46 0.75
CA LEU A 75 -0.33 -1.32 0.29
C LEU A 75 -1.08 -0.52 -0.77
N ALA A 76 -1.68 -1.19 -1.76
CA ALA A 76 -2.45 -0.52 -2.79
C ALA A 76 -3.63 0.28 -2.23
N LEU A 77 -4.36 -0.27 -1.24
CA LEU A 77 -5.45 0.44 -0.58
C LEU A 77 -4.94 1.65 0.21
N LYS A 78 -3.82 1.53 0.91
CA LYS A 78 -3.18 2.66 1.61
C LYS A 78 -2.74 3.76 0.65
N GLU A 79 -2.15 3.39 -0.49
CA GLU A 79 -1.73 4.35 -1.51
C GLU A 79 -2.91 5.10 -2.12
N TYR A 80 -4.05 4.44 -2.35
CA TYR A 80 -5.28 5.11 -2.76
C TYR A 80 -5.81 6.04 -1.67
N LYS A 81 -5.83 5.59 -0.41
CA LYS A 81 -6.30 6.38 0.73
C LYS A 81 -5.48 7.66 0.91
N ASN A 82 -4.16 7.55 0.80
CA ASN A 82 -3.22 8.65 0.96
C ASN A 82 -3.14 9.56 -0.28
N GLY A 83 -3.74 9.15 -1.41
CA GLY A 83 -3.73 9.91 -2.66
C GLY A 83 -2.46 9.76 -3.51
N ASN A 84 -1.52 8.90 -3.12
CA ASN A 84 -0.31 8.59 -3.89
C ASN A 84 -0.63 7.79 -5.16
N ARG A 85 -1.75 7.07 -5.16
CA ARG A 85 -2.25 6.33 -6.32
C ARG A 85 -3.52 6.99 -6.85
N GLY A 86 -3.48 7.40 -8.12
CA GLY A 86 -4.58 8.13 -8.76
C GLY A 86 -5.66 7.17 -9.29
N HIS A 87 -6.84 7.16 -8.67
CA HIS A 87 -8.08 6.58 -9.18
C HIS A 87 -9.25 7.06 -8.32
N PRO A 88 -10.10 7.99 -8.79
CA PRO A 88 -11.11 8.64 -7.94
C PRO A 88 -12.01 7.68 -7.18
N THR A 89 -12.54 6.64 -7.84
CA THR A 89 -13.42 5.63 -7.21
C THR A 89 -12.68 4.86 -6.12
N MET A 90 -11.46 4.38 -6.40
CA MET A 90 -10.68 3.63 -5.42
C MET A 90 -10.25 4.49 -4.24
N LYS A 91 -9.94 5.78 -4.48
CA LYS A 91 -9.66 6.73 -3.41
C LYS A 91 -10.85 6.91 -2.48
N ALA A 92 -12.06 7.06 -3.02
CA ALA A 92 -13.28 7.20 -2.24
C ALA A 92 -13.57 5.95 -1.40
N ILE A 93 -13.43 4.75 -1.99
CA ILE A 93 -13.60 3.47 -1.27
C ILE A 93 -12.55 3.32 -0.18
N ALA A 94 -11.27 3.52 -0.49
CA ALA A 94 -10.18 3.34 0.45
C ALA A 94 -10.22 4.34 1.62
N ALA A 95 -10.76 5.55 1.41
CA ALA A 95 -10.90 6.55 2.45
C ALA A 95 -11.76 6.10 3.63
N SER A 96 -12.76 5.24 3.39
CA SER A 96 -13.67 4.72 4.42
C SER A 96 -13.09 3.52 5.19
N LEU A 97 -11.98 2.92 4.73
CA LEU A 97 -11.42 1.71 5.33
C LEU A 97 -10.42 2.03 6.44
N THR A 98 -10.48 1.28 7.53
CA THR A 98 -9.42 1.24 8.54
C THR A 98 -8.30 0.31 8.10
N ASP A 99 -7.14 0.37 8.76
CA ASP A 99 -6.02 -0.54 8.49
C ASP A 99 -6.41 -2.01 8.75
N ALA A 100 -7.25 -2.27 9.76
CA ALA A 100 -7.79 -3.59 10.03
C ALA A 100 -8.72 -4.07 8.91
N ASP A 101 -9.58 -3.19 8.37
CA ASP A 101 -10.43 -3.53 7.24
C ASP A 101 -9.62 -3.89 6.00
N MET A 102 -8.57 -3.14 5.73
CA MET A 102 -7.67 -3.42 4.60
C MET A 102 -6.98 -4.77 4.75
N ALA A 103 -6.54 -5.11 5.97
CA ALA A 103 -5.94 -6.41 6.25
C ALA A 103 -6.94 -7.57 6.08
N ASP A 104 -8.16 -7.43 6.60
CA ASP A 104 -9.22 -8.42 6.50
C ASP A 104 -9.63 -8.66 5.03
N ILE A 105 -9.84 -7.59 4.26
CA ILE A 105 -10.15 -7.62 2.83
C ILE A 105 -9.02 -8.30 2.05
N ALA A 106 -7.77 -7.96 2.35
CA ALA A 106 -6.61 -8.56 1.72
C ALA A 106 -6.52 -10.07 2.00
N ALA A 107 -6.77 -10.49 3.25
CA ALA A 107 -6.80 -11.90 3.64
C ALA A 107 -7.90 -12.67 2.89
N TYR A 108 -9.06 -12.08 2.70
CA TYR A 108 -10.15 -12.69 1.93
C TYR A 108 -9.76 -12.92 0.46
N PHE A 109 -9.32 -11.88 -0.24
CA PHE A 109 -8.99 -12.00 -1.65
C PHE A 109 -7.77 -12.88 -1.92
N SER A 110 -6.79 -12.91 -1.04
CA SER A 110 -5.60 -13.76 -1.20
C SER A 110 -5.91 -15.25 -1.16
N GLN A 111 -6.95 -15.66 -0.43
CA GLN A 111 -7.37 -17.06 -0.30
C GLN A 111 -8.44 -17.46 -1.33
N THR A 112 -9.08 -16.48 -1.97
CA THR A 112 -10.11 -16.78 -2.98
C THR A 112 -9.42 -17.33 -4.24
N PRO A 113 -9.75 -18.54 -4.70
CA PRO A 113 -9.15 -19.09 -5.91
C PRO A 113 -9.38 -18.17 -7.10
N LEU A 114 -8.36 -18.08 -7.97
CA LEU A 114 -8.56 -17.50 -9.29
C LEU A 114 -9.59 -18.38 -10.01
N THR A 115 -10.80 -17.90 -10.18
CA THR A 115 -11.74 -18.54 -11.09
C THR A 115 -11.15 -18.44 -12.49
N THR A 116 -10.50 -19.51 -12.94
CA THR A 116 -10.23 -19.69 -14.37
C THR A 116 -11.59 -19.75 -15.03
N ALA A 117 -11.93 -18.72 -15.81
CA ALA A 117 -13.12 -18.78 -16.65
C ALA A 117 -13.08 -20.10 -17.41
N ALA A 118 -14.05 -20.96 -17.15
CA ALA A 118 -14.26 -22.13 -17.99
C ALA A 118 -14.46 -21.60 -19.42
N LYS A 119 -13.63 -22.09 -20.31
CA LYS A 119 -13.62 -21.75 -21.73
C LYS A 119 -14.81 -22.39 -22.39
#